data_9f604d72df2ab38263e7e38fa7bd9f07
#
_entry.id   9f604d72df2ab38263e7e38fa7bd9f07
#
_cell.length_a   1.000
_cell.length_b   1.000
_cell.length_c   1.000
_cell.angle_alpha   90.00
_cell.angle_beta   90.00
_cell.angle_gamma   90.00
#
_symmetry.space_group_name_H-M   'P 1'
#
loop_
_entity.id
_entity.type
_entity.pdbx_description
1 polymer ?
#
loop_
_entity_poly.entity_id
_entity_poly.type
_entity_poly.pdbx_seq_one_letter_code
_entity_poly.pdbx_strand_id
1 'polypeptide(L)'
;MAARLLAGLRPWACRGAARDQLITLTEGVLVHEERGDPVTLTEDQFEISTPAADRLLIVVDPSEVDWLRLGVSWPLLDGERITGLGARHGLDFDQRGRLIQLGADRRYTGPDCPAEFLEQGGIPQGDYAPVPWLLSSAGWAAWIETSGPGVEVDLSGGAASLSVRSASGPLRVHIFTGPTPAARLRAFLRETGMPALMPEWAYGHWKSRDVYEHQRDVEDDWRGYRASDLPLDAIVIDSPWETQYNTWCFNPHQFPDAAGLVKGMREDGVRTVVWVTPWVNLESIDGQRPPDAESERLHAQPASNYAEGAEAGHYVRAANGDPYVGRWWMGTGSIVDFTSAAARDWWRGLSRNVFELGVEGVKADDGEGYYFPPDAELADGRRGVQAAWEYGRLYRETTQRALEAVHGEGRGVVFGRSGWTGQQATGMLWGGDQASDFWSLRALLTSLLTCAATGFSNLSHDVGGYLGRRLAERCEPELLLRWAQLGALTPLMQAHGRFQQEAWTYDGQVLDDYREAVLLHERLVPYIRAAAATAARSGLPIMRPLCLVDP
;
A
#
# COMPACT_ATOMS: atom_id res chain seq x y z
N MET A 1 0.85 25.89 22.32
CA MET A 1 0.94 25.37 20.93
C MET A 1 -0.37 25.62 20.18
N ALA A 2 -1.49 25.07 20.61
CA ALA A 2 -2.80 25.25 19.98
C ALA A 2 -3.16 26.74 19.74
N ALA A 3 -3.01 27.62 20.74
CA ALA A 3 -3.28 29.05 20.60
C ALA A 3 -2.47 29.73 19.49
N ARG A 4 -1.21 29.32 19.28
CA ARG A 4 -0.36 29.85 18.20
C ARG A 4 -0.86 29.40 16.82
N LEU A 5 -1.22 28.12 16.69
CA LEU A 5 -1.78 27.58 15.44
C LEU A 5 -3.09 28.27 15.09
N LEU A 6 -4.01 28.39 16.07
CA LEU A 6 -5.30 29.04 15.87
C LEU A 6 -5.14 30.52 15.47
N ALA A 7 -4.20 31.25 16.09
CA ALA A 7 -3.94 32.66 15.75
C ALA A 7 -3.40 32.85 14.32
N GLY A 8 -2.71 31.82 13.77
CA GLY A 8 -2.17 31.85 12.41
C GLY A 8 -3.02 31.13 11.36
N LEU A 9 -4.10 30.45 11.77
CA LEU A 9 -4.93 29.64 10.89
C LEU A 9 -5.70 30.53 9.88
N ARG A 10 -5.69 30.12 8.62
CA ARG A 10 -6.41 30.78 7.52
C ARG A 10 -7.13 29.72 6.68
N PRO A 11 -8.43 29.47 6.91
CA PRO A 11 -9.25 28.68 5.99
C PRO A 11 -9.41 29.41 4.65
N TRP A 12 -9.42 28.67 3.57
CA TRP A 12 -9.58 29.21 2.23
C TRP A 12 -10.30 28.22 1.29
N ALA A 13 -10.87 28.75 0.22
CA ALA A 13 -11.44 27.98 -0.87
C ALA A 13 -11.02 28.55 -2.21
N CYS A 14 -10.84 27.71 -3.21
CA CYS A 14 -10.62 28.13 -4.59
C CYS A 14 -11.92 28.03 -5.38
N ARG A 15 -12.33 29.11 -6.03
CA ARG A 15 -13.44 29.11 -6.99
C ARG A 15 -12.95 28.59 -8.34
N GLY A 16 -13.73 27.70 -8.94
CA GLY A 16 -13.50 27.23 -10.30
C GLY A 16 -14.83 27.00 -10.98
N ALA A 17 -14.91 27.19 -12.31
CA ALA A 17 -16.08 26.75 -13.02
C ALA A 17 -16.21 25.25 -12.83
N ALA A 18 -17.34 24.79 -12.28
CA ALA A 18 -17.68 23.38 -12.17
C ALA A 18 -17.85 22.83 -13.60
N ARG A 19 -16.75 22.52 -14.24
CA ARG A 19 -16.71 21.62 -15.39
C ARG A 19 -15.96 20.40 -14.88
N ASP A 20 -16.66 19.29 -14.88
CA ASP A 20 -16.10 17.95 -14.78
C ASP A 20 -14.98 17.78 -15.81
N GLN A 21 -13.78 18.27 -15.50
CA GLN A 21 -12.60 17.86 -16.21
C GLN A 21 -12.12 16.59 -15.55
N LEU A 22 -12.56 15.47 -16.12
CA LEU A 22 -11.96 14.17 -15.91
C LEU A 22 -10.43 14.32 -16.02
N ILE A 23 -9.72 13.95 -14.95
CA ILE A 23 -8.31 13.59 -15.08
C ILE A 23 -8.33 12.23 -15.76
N THR A 24 -8.36 12.23 -17.08
CA THR A 24 -8.13 11.03 -17.86
C THR A 24 -6.64 10.81 -17.84
N LEU A 25 -6.19 9.75 -17.14
CA LEU A 25 -4.85 9.19 -17.29
C LEU A 25 -4.72 8.56 -18.68
N THR A 26 -4.59 9.40 -19.69
CA THR A 26 -4.12 8.98 -21.00
C THR A 26 -2.61 9.22 -21.04
N GLU A 27 -1.85 8.11 -21.07
CA GLU A 27 -0.40 8.09 -21.36
C GLU A 27 0.52 8.86 -20.40
N GLY A 28 0.25 8.86 -19.08
CA GLY A 28 1.23 9.28 -18.08
C GLY A 28 1.48 10.79 -17.97
N VAL A 29 0.61 11.63 -18.50
CA VAL A 29 0.70 13.09 -18.38
C VAL A 29 -0.38 13.61 -17.45
N LEU A 30 0.02 14.17 -16.31
CA LEU A 30 -0.83 14.98 -15.44
C LEU A 30 -1.14 16.30 -16.16
N VAL A 31 -2.40 16.49 -16.55
CA VAL A 31 -2.87 17.79 -17.01
C VAL A 31 -3.01 18.69 -15.79
N HIS A 32 -2.24 19.77 -15.73
CA HIS A 32 -2.37 20.81 -14.71
C HIS A 32 -3.78 21.41 -14.77
N GLU A 33 -4.56 21.26 -13.70
CA GLU A 33 -5.74 22.08 -13.47
C GLU A 33 -5.28 23.53 -13.27
N GLU A 34 -5.91 24.49 -13.96
CA GLU A 34 -5.71 25.91 -13.67
C GLU A 34 -6.12 26.16 -12.21
N ARG A 35 -5.16 26.59 -11.39
CA ARG A 35 -5.42 26.98 -10.00
C ARG A 35 -6.25 28.27 -10.01
N GLY A 36 -7.49 28.19 -9.52
CA GLY A 36 -8.23 29.39 -9.18
C GLY A 36 -7.56 30.14 -8.02
N ASP A 37 -7.74 31.47 -7.96
CA ASP A 37 -7.21 32.27 -6.87
C ASP A 37 -7.86 31.87 -5.53
N PRO A 38 -7.09 31.59 -4.45
CA PRO A 38 -7.65 31.27 -3.16
C PRO A 38 -8.36 32.47 -2.53
N VAL A 39 -9.55 32.23 -2.01
CA VAL A 39 -10.35 33.19 -1.26
C VAL A 39 -10.35 32.83 0.20
N THR A 40 -10.02 33.75 1.10
CA THR A 40 -10.11 33.53 2.56
C THR A 40 -11.58 33.49 2.96
N LEU A 41 -11.94 32.42 3.71
CA LEU A 41 -13.31 32.24 4.21
C LEU A 41 -13.59 33.06 5.47
N THR A 42 -14.82 33.41 5.66
CA THR A 42 -15.34 34.11 6.85
C THR A 42 -15.63 33.12 7.97
N GLU A 43 -15.77 33.57 9.23
CA GLU A 43 -15.91 32.70 10.41
C GLU A 43 -17.15 31.80 10.38
N ASP A 44 -18.19 32.18 9.64
CA ASP A 44 -19.41 31.40 9.44
C ASP A 44 -19.26 30.25 8.40
N GLN A 45 -18.16 30.22 7.68
CA GLN A 45 -17.87 29.24 6.63
C GLN A 45 -16.92 28.11 7.09
N PHE A 46 -16.53 28.11 8.35
CA PHE A 46 -15.75 27.04 8.94
C PHE A 46 -16.02 26.89 10.45
N GLU A 47 -15.76 25.70 10.98
CA GLU A 47 -15.94 25.36 12.40
C GLU A 47 -14.61 24.90 13.00
N ILE A 48 -14.35 25.32 14.26
CA ILE A 48 -13.23 24.81 15.06
C ILE A 48 -13.81 24.24 16.36
N SER A 49 -13.53 22.98 16.63
CA SER A 49 -13.93 22.28 17.85
C SER A 49 -12.76 21.56 18.52
N THR A 50 -12.93 21.21 19.79
CA THR A 50 -11.93 20.47 20.60
C THR A 50 -12.52 19.14 21.05
N PRO A 51 -12.53 18.11 20.18
CA PRO A 51 -13.10 16.81 20.52
C PRO A 51 -12.33 16.07 21.63
N ALA A 52 -11.07 16.45 21.87
CA ALA A 52 -10.26 15.95 22.99
C ALA A 52 -9.27 17.03 23.47
N ALA A 53 -8.73 16.89 24.68
CA ALA A 53 -7.81 17.90 25.28
C ALA A 53 -6.53 18.14 24.48
N ASP A 54 -6.09 17.17 23.72
CA ASP A 54 -4.88 17.19 22.88
C ASP A 54 -5.19 17.21 21.38
N ARG A 55 -6.47 17.47 20.99
CA ARG A 55 -6.91 17.46 19.60
C ARG A 55 -7.85 18.62 19.30
N LEU A 56 -7.60 19.31 18.19
CA LEU A 56 -8.50 20.27 17.56
C LEU A 56 -9.03 19.66 16.27
N LEU A 57 -10.29 19.93 15.94
CA LEU A 57 -10.91 19.61 14.66
C LEU A 57 -11.30 20.89 13.98
N ILE A 58 -10.85 21.07 12.72
CA ILE A 58 -11.20 22.16 11.84
C ILE A 58 -12.02 21.58 10.70
N VAL A 59 -13.24 22.09 10.50
CA VAL A 59 -14.12 21.69 9.39
C VAL A 59 -14.32 22.92 8.50
N VAL A 60 -14.05 22.77 7.22
CA VAL A 60 -14.32 23.76 6.19
C VAL A 60 -15.34 23.17 5.23
N ASP A 61 -16.57 23.67 5.30
CA ASP A 61 -17.70 23.18 4.49
C ASP A 61 -18.58 24.36 4.05
N PRO A 62 -18.11 25.20 3.13
CA PRO A 62 -18.94 26.26 2.60
C PRO A 62 -20.10 25.64 1.80
N SER A 63 -21.30 26.10 2.05
CA SER A 63 -22.55 25.60 1.43
C SER A 63 -22.67 25.90 -0.09
N GLU A 64 -21.70 26.56 -0.68
CA GLU A 64 -21.66 26.93 -2.11
C GLU A 64 -21.12 25.77 -2.95
N VAL A 65 -21.73 25.51 -4.10
CA VAL A 65 -21.49 24.32 -4.95
C VAL A 65 -20.31 24.51 -5.93
N ASP A 66 -19.79 25.71 -6.10
CA ASP A 66 -18.78 26.06 -7.13
C ASP A 66 -17.34 26.17 -6.61
N TRP A 67 -17.07 25.62 -5.42
CA TRP A 67 -15.70 25.52 -4.94
C TRP A 67 -14.96 24.34 -5.56
N LEU A 68 -13.76 24.59 -6.05
CA LEU A 68 -12.89 23.53 -6.59
C LEU A 68 -12.08 22.83 -5.49
N ARG A 69 -11.53 23.63 -4.54
CA ARG A 69 -10.74 23.16 -3.40
C ARG A 69 -11.10 23.89 -2.12
N LEU A 70 -11.01 23.15 -1.02
CA LEU A 70 -11.13 23.67 0.33
C LEU A 70 -9.81 23.48 1.05
N GLY A 71 -9.33 24.48 1.77
CA GLY A 71 -8.03 24.42 2.43
C GLY A 71 -7.94 25.19 3.74
N VAL A 72 -6.91 24.84 4.51
CA VAL A 72 -6.45 25.62 5.67
C VAL A 72 -4.94 25.81 5.58
N SER A 73 -4.46 26.94 6.08
CA SER A 73 -3.02 27.19 6.15
C SER A 73 -2.64 27.89 7.47
N TRP A 74 -1.39 27.70 7.89
CA TRP A 74 -0.80 28.37 9.04
C TRP A 74 0.71 28.53 8.87
N PRO A 75 1.32 29.58 9.48
CA PRO A 75 2.76 29.82 9.36
C PRO A 75 3.61 28.71 9.97
N LEU A 76 4.70 28.35 9.29
CA LEU A 76 5.76 27.49 9.80
C LEU A 76 6.82 28.32 10.54
N LEU A 77 7.47 27.70 11.53
CA LEU A 77 8.62 28.29 12.20
C LEU A 77 9.90 28.12 11.35
N ASP A 78 10.86 29.02 11.55
CA ASP A 78 12.19 28.86 10.99
C ASP A 78 12.84 27.57 11.55
N GLY A 79 13.43 26.77 10.66
CA GLY A 79 14.04 25.49 11.03
C GLY A 79 13.05 24.37 11.39
N GLU A 80 11.75 24.61 11.32
CA GLU A 80 10.73 23.55 11.52
C GLU A 80 10.87 22.47 10.46
N ARG A 81 10.87 21.20 10.89
CA ARG A 81 10.91 20.03 10.03
C ARG A 81 9.57 19.30 10.07
N ILE A 82 9.17 18.73 8.93
CA ILE A 82 7.89 18.05 8.78
C ILE A 82 8.12 16.71 8.08
N THR A 83 7.62 15.63 8.67
CA THR A 83 7.66 14.29 8.10
C THR A 83 6.27 13.65 8.10
N GLY A 84 6.16 12.43 7.57
CA GLY A 84 4.90 11.69 7.44
C GLY A 84 4.49 11.50 6.00
N LEU A 85 3.19 11.62 5.72
CA LEU A 85 2.58 11.48 4.40
C LEU A 85 2.64 10.06 3.79
N GLY A 86 2.88 9.04 4.62
CA GLY A 86 2.95 7.64 4.20
C GLY A 86 4.29 7.27 3.58
N ALA A 87 4.25 6.34 2.65
CA ALA A 87 5.43 5.83 1.95
C ALA A 87 5.95 6.87 0.94
N ARG A 88 6.81 7.78 1.38
CA ARG A 88 7.40 8.84 0.54
C ARG A 88 8.71 8.35 -0.07
N HIS A 89 8.69 8.06 -1.36
CA HIS A 89 9.87 7.64 -2.09
C HIS A 89 10.66 8.87 -2.55
N GLY A 90 11.88 8.97 -2.04
CA GLY A 90 12.80 10.08 -2.26
C GLY A 90 13.93 10.01 -1.26
N LEU A 91 14.89 10.94 -1.34
CA LEU A 91 16.06 10.89 -0.46
C LEU A 91 15.89 11.66 0.85
N ASP A 92 14.80 12.44 0.98
CA ASP A 92 14.57 13.30 2.13
C ASP A 92 13.44 12.80 3.02
N PHE A 93 13.76 12.62 4.28
CA PHE A 93 12.80 12.34 5.34
C PHE A 93 11.97 13.59 5.72
N ASP A 94 12.57 14.77 5.63
CA ASP A 94 11.89 16.06 5.82
C ASP A 94 11.18 16.48 4.52
N GLN A 95 9.88 16.73 4.62
CA GLN A 95 9.03 17.11 3.49
C GLN A 95 8.88 18.62 3.31
N ARG A 96 9.51 19.44 4.16
CA ARG A 96 9.49 20.90 4.03
C ARG A 96 10.10 21.32 2.69
N GLY A 97 9.57 22.41 2.12
CA GLY A 97 9.99 22.95 0.82
C GLY A 97 9.29 22.30 -0.39
N ARG A 98 8.32 21.41 -0.15
CA ARG A 98 7.65 20.63 -1.21
C ARG A 98 6.18 20.97 -1.35
N LEU A 99 5.70 20.87 -2.59
CA LEU A 99 4.30 20.76 -2.93
C LEU A 99 4.01 19.29 -3.24
N ILE A 100 3.07 18.68 -2.52
CA ILE A 100 2.81 17.25 -2.55
C ILE A 100 1.35 17.01 -2.87
N GLN A 101 1.08 16.25 -3.91
CA GLN A 101 -0.25 15.72 -4.23
C GLN A 101 -0.28 14.24 -3.82
N LEU A 102 -1.03 13.91 -2.77
CA LEU A 102 -1.09 12.55 -2.26
C LEU A 102 -1.88 11.64 -3.19
N GLY A 103 -1.36 10.44 -3.40
CA GLY A 103 -2.00 9.43 -4.19
C GLY A 103 -2.02 9.71 -5.68
N ALA A 104 -1.10 10.55 -6.17
CA ALA A 104 -1.02 10.89 -7.58
C ALA A 104 -0.47 9.74 -8.43
N ASP A 105 0.34 8.84 -7.84
CA ASP A 105 0.95 7.73 -8.57
C ASP A 105 1.35 6.54 -7.69
N ARG A 106 1.64 5.44 -8.38
CA ARG A 106 2.03 4.13 -7.88
C ARG A 106 3.52 3.82 -7.96
N ARG A 107 4.36 4.73 -8.51
CA ARG A 107 5.79 4.46 -8.76
C ARG A 107 6.70 5.40 -7.99
N TYR A 108 7.93 4.92 -7.81
CA TYR A 108 9.01 5.65 -7.21
C TYR A 108 9.37 6.90 -7.99
N THR A 109 9.06 8.07 -7.45
CA THR A 109 9.51 9.25 -8.12
C THR A 109 9.57 10.42 -7.16
N GLY A 110 10.73 10.65 -6.65
CA GLY A 110 11.05 11.91 -6.00
C GLY A 110 11.63 12.91 -7.02
N PRO A 111 11.81 14.18 -6.65
CA PRO A 111 12.49 15.17 -7.48
C PRO A 111 13.92 14.78 -7.86
N ASP A 112 14.51 13.86 -7.09
CA ASP A 112 15.87 13.36 -7.30
C ASP A 112 15.90 12.01 -8.05
N CYS A 113 14.76 11.59 -8.61
CA CYS A 113 14.65 10.34 -9.34
C CYS A 113 15.52 10.38 -10.59
N PRO A 114 16.37 9.36 -10.84
CA PRO A 114 17.16 9.30 -12.07
C PRO A 114 16.29 9.33 -13.33
N ALA A 115 16.76 10.03 -14.38
CA ALA A 115 16.04 10.14 -15.64
C ALA A 115 15.75 8.75 -16.25
N GLU A 116 16.67 7.82 -16.10
CA GLU A 116 16.54 6.42 -16.56
C GLU A 116 15.34 5.70 -15.92
N PHE A 117 15.00 6.04 -14.68
CA PHE A 117 13.82 5.50 -14.00
C PHE A 117 12.53 6.12 -14.52
N LEU A 118 12.55 7.42 -14.82
CA LEU A 118 11.42 8.12 -15.45
C LEU A 118 11.12 7.56 -16.84
N GLU A 119 12.15 7.19 -17.61
CA GLU A 119 12.02 6.54 -18.91
C GLU A 119 11.36 5.15 -18.83
N GLN A 120 11.42 4.50 -17.68
CA GLN A 120 10.70 3.26 -17.39
C GLN A 120 9.24 3.49 -16.97
N GLY A 121 8.74 4.72 -17.09
CA GLY A 121 7.37 5.13 -16.80
C GLY A 121 7.13 5.54 -15.34
N GLY A 122 8.14 5.91 -14.60
CA GLY A 122 8.01 6.55 -13.29
C GLY A 122 7.44 7.97 -13.40
N ILE A 123 6.61 8.40 -12.44
CA ILE A 123 6.08 9.76 -12.37
C ILE A 123 6.65 10.45 -11.12
N PRO A 124 7.12 11.72 -11.20
CA PRO A 124 7.57 12.47 -10.04
C PRO A 124 6.50 12.55 -8.95
N GLN A 125 6.83 12.19 -7.71
CA GLN A 125 5.97 12.24 -6.52
C GLN A 125 5.03 11.05 -6.30
N GLY A 126 5.27 9.89 -6.95
CA GLY A 126 4.48 8.68 -6.75
C GLY A 126 4.60 8.08 -5.36
N ASP A 127 3.51 7.50 -4.89
CA ASP A 127 3.48 6.71 -3.67
C ASP A 127 2.41 5.62 -3.73
N TYR A 128 2.71 4.43 -3.19
CA TYR A 128 1.76 3.33 -3.12
C TYR A 128 0.87 3.41 -1.88
N ALA A 129 1.41 3.94 -0.79
CA ALA A 129 0.74 4.01 0.49
C ALA A 129 0.78 5.44 1.06
N PRO A 130 0.10 6.39 0.41
CA PRO A 130 -0.01 7.75 0.92
C PRO A 130 -0.89 7.78 2.16
N VAL A 131 -0.52 8.61 3.14
CA VAL A 131 -1.33 8.85 4.33
C VAL A 131 -1.35 10.35 4.60
N PRO A 132 -2.52 10.99 4.66
CA PRO A 132 -2.64 12.43 4.87
C PRO A 132 -2.37 12.84 6.32
N TRP A 133 -1.22 12.42 6.85
CA TRP A 133 -0.73 12.67 8.20
C TRP A 133 0.65 13.34 8.17
N LEU A 134 0.77 14.41 8.91
CA LEU A 134 1.98 15.22 9.07
C LEU A 134 2.42 15.24 10.52
N LEU A 135 3.71 15.11 10.76
CA LEU A 135 4.33 15.20 12.07
C LEU A 135 5.39 16.31 12.06
N SER A 136 5.17 17.37 12.83
CA SER A 136 6.06 18.51 12.92
C SER A 136 6.99 18.46 14.14
N SER A 137 8.24 18.91 13.95
CA SER A 137 9.19 19.15 15.04
C SER A 137 8.78 20.32 15.95
N ALA A 138 7.87 21.19 15.51
CA ALA A 138 7.39 22.35 16.27
C ALA A 138 6.23 21.99 17.25
N GLY A 139 6.00 20.71 17.52
CA GLY A 139 5.09 20.26 18.58
C GLY A 139 3.63 20.07 18.18
N TRP A 140 3.33 19.97 16.89
CA TRP A 140 2.01 19.62 16.35
C TRP A 140 2.10 18.44 15.39
N ALA A 141 0.95 17.81 15.15
CA ALA A 141 0.74 16.92 14.02
C ALA A 141 -0.63 17.21 13.40
N ALA A 142 -0.81 16.89 12.13
CA ALA A 142 -2.06 17.11 11.42
C ALA A 142 -2.49 15.87 10.63
N TRP A 143 -3.78 15.59 10.67
CA TRP A 143 -4.41 14.55 9.85
C TRP A 143 -5.58 15.14 9.06
N ILE A 144 -5.57 14.94 7.75
CA ILE A 144 -6.71 15.27 6.89
C ILE A 144 -7.60 14.03 6.83
N GLU A 145 -8.80 14.13 7.41
CA GLU A 145 -9.79 13.05 7.39
C GLU A 145 -10.52 13.08 6.04
N THR A 146 -10.12 12.19 5.15
CA THR A 146 -10.76 12.00 3.83
C THR A 146 -10.48 10.60 3.31
N SER A 147 -11.38 10.08 2.47
CA SER A 147 -11.23 8.83 1.73
C SER A 147 -11.13 9.06 0.22
N GLY A 148 -11.22 10.33 -0.20
CA GLY A 148 -11.20 10.73 -1.61
C GLY A 148 -9.82 11.14 -2.10
N PRO A 149 -9.65 11.19 -3.43
CA PRO A 149 -8.45 11.71 -4.07
C PRO A 149 -8.35 13.23 -3.98
N GLY A 150 -7.20 13.78 -4.39
CA GLY A 150 -7.00 15.21 -4.52
C GLY A 150 -6.64 15.91 -3.21
N VAL A 151 -5.99 15.20 -2.29
CA VAL A 151 -5.32 15.81 -1.14
C VAL A 151 -4.03 16.48 -1.61
N GLU A 152 -3.89 17.77 -1.31
CA GLU A 152 -2.68 18.52 -1.58
C GLU A 152 -2.11 19.09 -0.28
N VAL A 153 -0.81 18.95 -0.12
CA VAL A 153 -0.02 19.47 1.01
C VAL A 153 1.07 20.36 0.43
N ASP A 154 0.95 21.67 0.66
CA ASP A 154 1.95 22.65 0.21
C ASP A 154 2.79 23.10 1.41
N LEU A 155 4.06 22.71 1.40
CA LEU A 155 5.09 23.07 2.37
C LEU A 155 6.23 23.87 1.70
N SER A 156 6.04 24.32 0.45
CA SER A 156 7.08 24.96 -0.36
C SER A 156 7.42 26.39 0.10
N GLY A 157 6.51 27.00 0.85
CA GLY A 157 6.68 28.36 1.37
C GLY A 157 6.90 28.42 2.88
N GLY A 158 6.65 29.60 3.46
CA GLY A 158 6.71 29.85 4.91
C GLY A 158 5.47 29.38 5.69
N ALA A 159 4.57 28.63 5.06
CA ALA A 159 3.34 28.11 5.67
C ALA A 159 3.13 26.64 5.30
N ALA A 160 2.42 25.91 6.17
CA ALA A 160 1.77 24.66 5.79
C ALA A 160 0.37 24.99 5.24
N SER A 161 0.06 24.49 4.06
CA SER A 161 -1.27 24.58 3.47
C SER A 161 -1.78 23.19 3.13
N LEU A 162 -2.92 22.83 3.69
CA LEU A 162 -3.55 21.52 3.53
C LEU A 162 -4.89 21.71 2.84
N SER A 163 -5.13 20.96 1.77
CA SER A 163 -6.39 21.09 1.02
C SER A 163 -6.89 19.76 0.46
N VAL A 164 -8.19 19.72 0.17
CA VAL A 164 -8.87 18.64 -0.54
C VAL A 164 -9.70 19.21 -1.70
N ARG A 165 -10.00 18.37 -2.69
CA ARG A 165 -11.04 18.71 -3.68
C ARG A 165 -12.40 18.77 -3.00
N SER A 166 -13.19 19.80 -3.31
CA SER A 166 -14.53 19.96 -2.73
C SER A 166 -15.47 18.81 -3.11
N ALA A 167 -15.30 18.21 -4.30
CA ALA A 167 -16.05 17.03 -4.72
C ALA A 167 -15.84 15.80 -3.82
N SER A 168 -14.76 15.75 -3.04
CA SER A 168 -14.50 14.68 -2.06
C SER A 168 -15.22 14.90 -0.72
N GLY A 169 -15.94 16.00 -0.57
CA GLY A 169 -16.65 16.38 0.65
C GLY A 169 -15.96 17.54 1.40
N PRO A 170 -16.42 17.87 2.62
CA PRO A 170 -15.82 18.92 3.44
C PRO A 170 -14.37 18.60 3.80
N LEU A 171 -13.54 19.63 3.93
CA LEU A 171 -12.21 19.48 4.49
C LEU A 171 -12.30 19.32 6.01
N ARG A 172 -11.79 18.22 6.53
CA ARG A 172 -11.67 17.95 7.97
C ARG A 172 -10.20 17.80 8.33
N VAL A 173 -9.68 18.67 9.20
CA VAL A 173 -8.29 18.62 9.65
C VAL A 173 -8.25 18.47 11.17
N HIS A 174 -7.69 17.38 11.63
CA HIS A 174 -7.38 17.14 13.04
C HIS A 174 -5.97 17.62 13.36
N ILE A 175 -5.81 18.46 14.35
CA ILE A 175 -4.52 18.91 14.86
C ILE A 175 -4.27 18.28 16.23
N PHE A 176 -3.17 17.56 16.35
CA PHE A 176 -2.75 16.90 17.60
C PHE A 176 -1.61 17.68 18.26
N THR A 177 -1.71 17.91 19.57
CA THR A 177 -0.79 18.78 20.34
C THR A 177 -0.12 18.05 21.52
N GLY A 178 -0.10 16.73 21.50
CA GLY A 178 0.55 15.91 22.54
C GLY A 178 2.04 16.26 22.78
N PRO A 179 2.58 15.97 23.97
CA PRO A 179 3.89 16.50 24.43
C PRO A 179 5.08 15.97 23.61
N THR A 180 4.97 14.78 23.04
CA THR A 180 6.04 14.17 22.23
C THR A 180 5.52 13.74 20.86
N PRO A 181 6.39 13.58 19.86
CA PRO A 181 6.01 13.03 18.55
C PRO A 181 5.30 11.67 18.67
N ALA A 182 5.81 10.77 19.52
CA ALA A 182 5.18 9.47 19.77
C ALA A 182 3.79 9.59 20.41
N ALA A 183 3.57 10.58 21.30
CA ALA A 183 2.25 10.82 21.89
C ALA A 183 1.23 11.30 20.85
N ARG A 184 1.65 12.19 19.93
CA ARG A 184 0.81 12.67 18.81
C ARG A 184 0.48 11.55 17.83
N LEU A 185 1.47 10.73 17.46
CA LEU A 185 1.25 9.54 16.63
C LEU A 185 0.27 8.57 17.30
N ARG A 186 0.45 8.29 18.59
CA ARG A 186 -0.46 7.42 19.34
C ARG A 186 -1.89 7.95 19.38
N ALA A 187 -2.08 9.27 19.52
CA ALA A 187 -3.41 9.90 19.50
C ALA A 187 -4.07 9.71 18.13
N PHE A 188 -3.35 9.89 17.03
CA PHE A 188 -3.83 9.60 15.69
C PHE A 188 -4.21 8.12 15.50
N LEU A 189 -3.36 7.19 15.96
CA LEU A 189 -3.59 5.75 15.81
C LEU A 189 -4.79 5.25 16.65
N ARG A 190 -5.12 5.91 17.75
CA ARG A 190 -6.33 5.61 18.51
C ARG A 190 -7.61 5.92 17.75
N GLU A 191 -7.59 6.92 16.89
CA GLU A 191 -8.71 7.30 16.03
C GLU A 191 -8.81 6.43 14.78
N THR A 192 -7.65 6.00 14.25
CA THR A 192 -7.57 5.39 12.92
C THR A 192 -7.24 3.88 12.94
N GLY A 193 -6.88 3.35 14.09
CA GLY A 193 -6.53 1.94 14.30
C GLY A 193 -5.07 1.74 14.71
N MET A 194 -4.85 0.93 15.72
CA MET A 194 -3.52 0.52 16.18
C MET A 194 -2.93 -0.53 15.25
N PRO A 195 -1.60 -0.59 15.07
CA PRO A 195 -0.96 -1.65 14.30
C PRO A 195 -1.33 -3.04 14.79
N ALA A 196 -1.66 -3.94 13.88
CA ALA A 196 -1.97 -5.32 14.22
C ALA A 196 -0.70 -6.10 14.61
N LEU A 197 -0.85 -7.06 15.53
CA LEU A 197 0.19 -8.05 15.84
C LEU A 197 0.01 -9.25 14.91
N MET A 198 1.04 -9.57 14.11
CA MET A 198 1.03 -10.69 13.18
C MET A 198 1.50 -11.99 13.87
N PRO A 199 1.17 -13.17 13.30
CA PRO A 199 1.75 -14.43 13.72
C PRO A 199 3.28 -14.44 13.52
N GLU A 200 3.99 -15.30 14.21
CA GLU A 200 5.46 -15.31 14.24
C GLU A 200 6.10 -15.43 12.86
N TRP A 201 5.61 -16.37 12.06
CA TRP A 201 6.12 -16.64 10.72
C TRP A 201 6.03 -15.43 9.77
N ALA A 202 5.16 -14.46 10.07
CA ALA A 202 5.05 -13.21 9.30
C ALA A 202 6.27 -12.30 9.46
N TYR A 203 7.05 -12.50 10.49
CA TYR A 203 8.26 -11.72 10.77
C TYR A 203 9.55 -12.45 10.38
N GLY A 204 9.45 -13.58 9.69
CA GLY A 204 10.59 -14.37 9.25
C GLY A 204 11.07 -14.03 7.84
N HIS A 205 11.71 -14.99 7.20
CA HIS A 205 12.21 -14.86 5.83
C HIS A 205 11.26 -15.51 4.82
N TRP A 206 10.83 -14.73 3.82
CA TRP A 206 9.93 -15.19 2.77
C TRP A 206 10.61 -15.22 1.40
N LYS A 207 10.16 -16.11 0.54
CA LYS A 207 10.56 -16.20 -0.87
C LYS A 207 9.37 -16.00 -1.79
N SER A 208 9.60 -15.29 -2.88
CA SER A 208 8.69 -15.20 -4.02
C SER A 208 9.48 -15.09 -5.32
N ARG A 209 8.85 -15.44 -6.44
CA ARG A 209 9.23 -15.02 -7.78
C ARG A 209 8.10 -14.19 -8.38
N ASP A 210 8.41 -13.39 -9.42
CA ASP A 210 7.39 -12.68 -10.20
C ASP A 210 6.37 -13.68 -10.82
N VAL A 211 6.90 -14.80 -11.34
CA VAL A 211 6.11 -15.89 -11.92
C VAL A 211 6.65 -17.24 -11.50
N TYR A 212 5.78 -18.11 -11.03
CA TYR A 212 6.01 -19.55 -10.94
C TYR A 212 5.22 -20.21 -12.09
N GLU A 213 5.91 -20.52 -13.18
CA GLU A 213 5.27 -21.10 -14.36
C GLU A 213 4.66 -22.47 -14.06
N HIS A 214 5.29 -23.22 -13.13
CA HIS A 214 4.86 -24.58 -12.76
C HIS A 214 5.01 -24.80 -11.25
N GLN A 215 4.26 -25.75 -10.73
CA GLN A 215 4.39 -26.21 -9.34
C GLN A 215 5.84 -26.58 -8.98
N ARG A 216 6.57 -27.24 -9.91
CA ARG A 216 7.98 -27.61 -9.71
C ARG A 216 8.88 -26.41 -9.42
N ASP A 217 8.57 -25.22 -9.93
CA ASP A 217 9.40 -24.04 -9.71
C ASP A 217 9.30 -23.56 -8.25
N VAL A 218 8.11 -23.70 -7.65
CA VAL A 218 7.90 -23.51 -6.20
C VAL A 218 8.67 -24.56 -5.40
N GLU A 219 8.58 -25.81 -5.82
CA GLU A 219 9.30 -26.92 -5.19
C GLU A 219 10.83 -26.77 -5.29
N ASP A 220 11.32 -26.24 -6.42
CA ASP A 220 12.75 -25.99 -6.63
C ASP A 220 13.27 -24.87 -5.72
N ASP A 221 12.51 -23.80 -5.50
CA ASP A 221 12.86 -22.78 -4.51
C ASP A 221 12.84 -23.34 -3.10
N TRP A 222 11.79 -24.04 -2.72
CA TRP A 222 11.70 -24.69 -1.41
C TRP A 222 12.88 -25.64 -1.14
N ARG A 223 13.25 -26.50 -2.12
CA ARG A 223 14.42 -27.37 -2.04
C ARG A 223 15.73 -26.60 -2.02
N GLY A 224 15.85 -25.53 -2.82
CA GLY A 224 17.03 -24.69 -2.89
C GLY A 224 17.36 -24.02 -1.56
N TYR A 225 16.35 -23.49 -0.87
CA TYR A 225 16.50 -22.94 0.48
C TYR A 225 17.02 -23.99 1.46
N ARG A 226 16.42 -25.19 1.47
CA ARG A 226 16.87 -26.31 2.34
C ARG A 226 18.30 -26.76 2.02
N ALA A 227 18.62 -26.93 0.73
CA ALA A 227 19.95 -27.37 0.30
C ALA A 227 21.05 -26.33 0.58
N SER A 228 20.66 -25.05 0.75
CA SER A 228 21.54 -23.95 1.05
C SER A 228 21.58 -23.57 2.54
N ASP A 229 20.94 -24.34 3.40
CA ASP A 229 20.81 -24.04 4.84
C ASP A 229 20.29 -22.62 5.11
N LEU A 230 19.33 -22.17 4.30
CA LEU A 230 18.66 -20.87 4.44
C LEU A 230 17.32 -21.06 5.15
N PRO A 231 17.03 -20.34 6.25
CA PRO A 231 15.70 -20.28 6.83
C PRO A 231 14.66 -19.81 5.83
N LEU A 232 13.46 -20.38 5.91
CA LEU A 232 12.32 -20.03 5.05
C LEU A 232 11.02 -20.25 5.82
N ASP A 233 10.26 -19.16 6.01
CA ASP A 233 8.98 -19.20 6.73
C ASP A 233 7.77 -19.25 5.82
N ALA A 234 7.86 -18.63 4.63
CA ALA A 234 6.78 -18.67 3.66
C ALA A 234 7.27 -18.56 2.20
N ILE A 235 6.46 -19.11 1.29
CA ILE A 235 6.57 -18.84 -0.15
C ILE A 235 5.30 -18.13 -0.61
N VAL A 236 5.49 -17.02 -1.34
CA VAL A 236 4.41 -16.32 -2.04
C VAL A 236 4.35 -16.86 -3.47
N ILE A 237 3.25 -17.54 -3.79
CA ILE A 237 2.92 -17.92 -5.16
C ILE A 237 2.25 -16.72 -5.82
N ASP A 238 3.05 -15.99 -6.61
CA ASP A 238 2.64 -14.76 -7.28
C ASP A 238 1.85 -15.03 -8.57
N SER A 239 1.40 -13.98 -9.25
CA SER A 239 0.61 -14.06 -10.50
C SER A 239 1.44 -14.66 -11.67
N PRO A 240 0.81 -15.42 -12.60
CA PRO A 240 -0.50 -16.04 -12.49
C PRO A 240 -0.43 -17.42 -11.83
N TRP A 241 -1.30 -17.70 -10.91
CA TRP A 241 -1.46 -19.05 -10.31
C TRP A 241 -2.88 -19.58 -10.48
N GLU A 242 -3.82 -18.69 -10.77
CA GLU A 242 -5.25 -18.97 -10.91
C GLU A 242 -5.63 -19.38 -12.33
N THR A 243 -6.81 -19.97 -12.46
CA THR A 243 -7.40 -20.26 -13.77
C THR A 243 -7.64 -18.98 -14.59
N GLN A 244 -8.21 -17.95 -13.97
CA GLN A 244 -8.36 -16.56 -14.47
C GLN A 244 -8.28 -15.59 -13.27
N TYR A 245 -8.06 -14.31 -13.52
CA TYR A 245 -8.06 -13.26 -12.48
C TYR A 245 -9.47 -12.88 -12.03
N ASN A 246 -9.89 -12.88 -10.84
CA ASN A 246 -9.46 -13.58 -9.63
C ASN A 246 -10.57 -14.62 -9.34
N THR A 247 -10.34 -15.84 -9.72
CA THR A 247 -11.29 -16.95 -9.55
C THR A 247 -11.12 -17.70 -8.23
N TRP A 248 -9.98 -17.50 -7.55
CA TRP A 248 -9.60 -18.26 -6.36
C TRP A 248 -9.48 -19.77 -6.61
N CYS A 249 -9.03 -20.14 -7.80
CA CYS A 249 -8.85 -21.53 -8.21
C CYS A 249 -7.45 -21.73 -8.78
N PHE A 250 -6.67 -22.61 -8.18
CA PHE A 250 -5.38 -23.01 -8.76
C PHE A 250 -5.57 -23.52 -10.19
N ASN A 251 -4.74 -23.03 -11.10
CA ASN A 251 -4.71 -23.54 -12.46
C ASN A 251 -4.15 -24.97 -12.47
N PRO A 252 -4.94 -26.00 -12.83
CA PRO A 252 -4.53 -27.39 -12.71
C PRO A 252 -3.39 -27.79 -13.67
N HIS A 253 -3.15 -27.02 -14.73
CA HIS A 253 -2.03 -27.24 -15.65
C HIS A 253 -0.70 -26.73 -15.06
N GLN A 254 -0.75 -25.63 -14.30
CA GLN A 254 0.42 -25.10 -13.61
C GLN A 254 0.67 -25.83 -12.28
N PHE A 255 -0.40 -26.12 -11.52
CA PHE A 255 -0.38 -26.70 -10.18
C PHE A 255 -1.23 -27.97 -10.13
N PRO A 256 -0.75 -29.09 -10.73
CA PRO A 256 -1.53 -30.34 -10.83
C PRO A 256 -1.83 -30.98 -9.47
N ASP A 257 -1.02 -30.70 -8.45
CA ASP A 257 -1.22 -31.15 -7.07
C ASP A 257 -0.99 -30.00 -6.07
N ALA A 258 -1.76 -28.91 -6.22
CA ALA A 258 -1.69 -27.76 -5.32
C ALA A 258 -1.91 -28.15 -3.85
N ALA A 259 -2.81 -29.11 -3.58
CA ALA A 259 -3.09 -29.57 -2.23
C ALA A 259 -1.88 -30.30 -1.61
N GLY A 260 -1.21 -31.17 -2.38
CA GLY A 260 0.01 -31.85 -1.96
C GLY A 260 1.16 -30.88 -1.74
N LEU A 261 1.33 -29.88 -2.61
CA LEU A 261 2.33 -28.83 -2.48
C LEU A 261 2.15 -28.03 -1.18
N VAL A 262 0.96 -27.47 -0.95
CA VAL A 262 0.64 -26.66 0.24
C VAL A 262 0.81 -27.48 1.52
N LYS A 263 0.34 -28.74 1.51
CA LYS A 263 0.50 -29.64 2.65
C LYS A 263 1.97 -29.95 2.93
N GLY A 264 2.77 -30.29 1.90
CA GLY A 264 4.19 -30.62 2.05
C GLY A 264 5.00 -29.45 2.59
N MET A 265 4.81 -28.24 2.07
CA MET A 265 5.46 -27.02 2.60
C MET A 265 5.08 -26.80 4.06
N ARG A 266 3.81 -26.94 4.41
CA ARG A 266 3.32 -26.75 5.78
C ARG A 266 3.91 -27.79 6.77
N GLU A 267 4.07 -29.04 6.35
CA GLU A 267 4.71 -30.09 7.15
C GLU A 267 6.19 -29.77 7.44
N ASP A 268 6.86 -29.08 6.52
CA ASP A 268 8.23 -28.57 6.70
C ASP A 268 8.28 -27.20 7.42
N GLY A 269 7.15 -26.65 7.87
CA GLY A 269 7.06 -25.37 8.56
C GLY A 269 6.95 -24.15 7.64
N VAL A 270 6.94 -24.33 6.32
CA VAL A 270 6.84 -23.25 5.34
C VAL A 270 5.36 -22.94 5.03
N ARG A 271 4.97 -21.69 5.16
CA ARG A 271 3.60 -21.23 4.88
C ARG A 271 3.42 -20.88 3.41
N THR A 272 2.23 -21.10 2.90
CA THR A 272 1.84 -20.68 1.55
C THR A 272 1.08 -19.37 1.60
N VAL A 273 1.51 -18.43 0.78
CA VAL A 273 0.86 -17.13 0.52
C VAL A 273 0.52 -17.08 -0.97
N VAL A 274 -0.68 -16.62 -1.34
CA VAL A 274 -1.07 -16.46 -2.75
C VAL A 274 -1.32 -15.00 -3.08
N TRP A 275 -1.04 -14.61 -4.32
CA TRP A 275 -1.26 -13.27 -4.82
C TRP A 275 -2.67 -13.10 -5.37
N VAL A 276 -3.31 -11.95 -5.13
CA VAL A 276 -4.61 -11.58 -5.70
C VAL A 276 -4.73 -10.07 -5.88
N THR A 277 -5.68 -9.65 -6.73
CA THR A 277 -6.13 -8.25 -6.88
C THR A 277 -7.64 -8.15 -6.70
N PRO A 278 -8.21 -6.94 -6.59
CA PRO A 278 -9.67 -6.79 -6.47
C PRO A 278 -10.41 -6.84 -7.82
N TRP A 279 -9.72 -7.16 -8.91
CA TRP A 279 -10.27 -7.22 -10.26
C TRP A 279 -10.76 -8.63 -10.61
N VAL A 280 -11.91 -8.73 -11.26
CA VAL A 280 -12.38 -9.98 -11.89
C VAL A 280 -12.44 -9.77 -13.40
N ASN A 281 -11.63 -10.53 -14.15
CA ASN A 281 -11.38 -10.25 -15.56
C ASN A 281 -12.45 -10.76 -16.53
N LEU A 282 -12.71 -9.95 -17.55
CA LEU A 282 -13.39 -10.34 -18.79
C LEU A 282 -12.40 -10.73 -19.89
N GLU A 283 -11.22 -10.10 -19.86
CA GLU A 283 -10.14 -10.35 -20.81
C GLU A 283 -8.81 -10.16 -20.09
N SER A 284 -7.94 -11.15 -20.17
CA SER A 284 -6.58 -11.06 -19.63
C SER A 284 -5.60 -10.73 -20.74
N ILE A 285 -4.79 -9.69 -20.52
CA ILE A 285 -3.70 -9.29 -21.41
C ILE A 285 -2.43 -9.87 -20.83
N ASP A 286 -1.72 -10.61 -21.65
CA ASP A 286 -0.61 -11.39 -21.20
C ASP A 286 0.71 -10.62 -21.17
N GLY A 287 1.04 -10.06 -20.00
CA GLY A 287 2.41 -9.67 -19.69
C GLY A 287 3.21 -10.79 -19.00
N GLN A 288 2.50 -11.79 -18.47
CA GLN A 288 3.07 -12.93 -17.75
C GLN A 288 2.55 -14.21 -18.41
N ARG A 289 3.38 -14.82 -19.23
CA ARG A 289 2.98 -15.95 -20.07
C ARG A 289 2.69 -17.19 -19.24
N PRO A 290 1.49 -17.80 -19.37
CA PRO A 290 1.26 -19.15 -18.93
C PRO A 290 2.24 -20.14 -19.58
N PRO A 291 2.62 -21.21 -18.88
CA PRO A 291 3.72 -22.09 -19.31
C PRO A 291 3.40 -22.92 -20.56
N ASP A 292 2.13 -23.10 -20.90
CA ASP A 292 1.69 -23.92 -22.01
C ASP A 292 0.39 -23.41 -22.63
N ALA A 293 0.08 -23.91 -23.83
CA ALA A 293 -1.09 -23.49 -24.62
C ALA A 293 -2.46 -23.80 -23.95
N GLU A 294 -2.52 -24.75 -22.99
CA GLU A 294 -3.75 -25.07 -22.27
C GLU A 294 -3.96 -24.09 -21.13
N SER A 295 -2.91 -23.79 -20.37
CA SER A 295 -2.93 -22.72 -19.36
C SER A 295 -3.25 -21.37 -19.98
N GLU A 296 -2.64 -21.04 -21.13
CA GLU A 296 -2.91 -19.79 -21.86
C GLU A 296 -4.38 -19.70 -22.31
N ARG A 297 -4.93 -20.77 -22.89
CA ARG A 297 -6.33 -20.80 -23.29
C ARG A 297 -7.29 -20.65 -22.12
N LEU A 298 -6.97 -21.29 -20.99
CA LEU A 298 -7.79 -21.18 -19.79
C LEU A 298 -7.74 -19.76 -19.24
N HIS A 299 -6.54 -19.21 -19.12
CA HIS A 299 -6.31 -17.87 -18.57
C HIS A 299 -6.90 -16.74 -19.42
N ALA A 300 -6.94 -16.91 -20.74
CA ALA A 300 -7.52 -15.93 -21.67
C ALA A 300 -9.06 -15.89 -21.67
N GLN A 301 -9.73 -16.87 -21.06
CA GLN A 301 -11.19 -16.85 -20.93
C GLN A 301 -11.64 -15.76 -19.94
N PRO A 302 -12.89 -15.25 -20.06
CA PRO A 302 -13.51 -14.51 -18.98
C PRO A 302 -13.47 -15.33 -17.67
N ALA A 303 -13.23 -14.65 -16.56
CA ALA A 303 -13.24 -15.32 -15.26
C ALA A 303 -14.58 -16.07 -15.04
N SER A 304 -14.48 -17.33 -14.66
CA SER A 304 -15.65 -18.22 -14.56
C SER A 304 -16.73 -17.72 -13.57
N ASN A 305 -16.33 -16.89 -12.62
CA ASN A 305 -17.17 -16.25 -11.60
C ASN A 305 -17.64 -14.83 -12.00
N TYR A 306 -17.26 -14.32 -13.19
CA TYR A 306 -17.60 -12.95 -13.60
C TYR A 306 -19.10 -12.74 -13.77
N ALA A 307 -19.76 -13.66 -14.50
CA ALA A 307 -21.20 -13.53 -14.80
C ALA A 307 -22.06 -13.59 -13.51
N GLU A 308 -21.73 -14.49 -12.59
CA GLU A 308 -22.35 -14.58 -11.27
C GLU A 308 -22.21 -13.27 -10.49
N GLY A 309 -20.99 -12.73 -10.41
CA GLY A 309 -20.73 -11.46 -9.71
C GLY A 309 -21.47 -10.28 -10.34
N ALA A 310 -21.58 -10.24 -11.67
CA ALA A 310 -22.32 -9.20 -12.40
C ALA A 310 -23.84 -9.28 -12.15
N GLU A 311 -24.42 -10.48 -12.26
CA GLU A 311 -25.85 -10.71 -12.04
C GLU A 311 -26.25 -10.41 -10.58
N ALA A 312 -25.41 -10.77 -9.62
CA ALA A 312 -25.64 -10.52 -8.20
C ALA A 312 -25.30 -9.07 -7.76
N GLY A 313 -24.74 -8.24 -8.64
CA GLY A 313 -24.40 -6.83 -8.34
C GLY A 313 -23.22 -6.70 -7.37
N HIS A 314 -22.22 -7.57 -7.49
CA HIS A 314 -21.03 -7.55 -6.61
C HIS A 314 -19.94 -6.60 -7.06
N TYR A 315 -20.09 -5.97 -8.23
CA TYR A 315 -19.12 -5.03 -8.77
C TYR A 315 -19.54 -3.58 -8.56
N VAL A 316 -18.54 -2.71 -8.49
CA VAL A 316 -18.73 -1.27 -8.59
C VAL A 316 -19.48 -0.95 -9.87
N ARG A 317 -20.43 0.01 -9.82
CA ARG A 317 -21.29 0.34 -10.94
C ARG A 317 -20.87 1.59 -11.67
N ALA A 318 -21.02 1.59 -12.97
CA ALA A 318 -20.98 2.78 -13.80
C ALA A 318 -22.28 3.59 -13.62
N ALA A 319 -22.29 4.85 -14.06
CA ALA A 319 -23.44 5.75 -13.94
C ALA A 319 -24.75 5.25 -14.63
N ASN A 320 -24.65 4.30 -15.56
CA ASN A 320 -25.81 3.65 -16.19
C ASN A 320 -26.36 2.46 -15.40
N GLY A 321 -25.74 2.14 -14.26
CA GLY A 321 -26.12 1.03 -13.37
C GLY A 321 -25.50 -0.33 -13.72
N ASP A 322 -24.82 -0.45 -14.86
CA ASP A 322 -24.10 -1.66 -15.24
C ASP A 322 -22.82 -1.84 -14.42
N PRO A 323 -22.25 -3.06 -14.33
CA PRO A 323 -20.91 -3.23 -13.79
C PRO A 323 -19.91 -2.30 -14.48
N TYR A 324 -19.12 -1.55 -13.70
CA TYR A 324 -18.03 -0.78 -14.26
C TYR A 324 -16.98 -1.73 -14.84
N VAL A 325 -16.67 -1.61 -16.12
CA VAL A 325 -15.60 -2.33 -16.80
C VAL A 325 -14.45 -1.38 -17.04
N GLY A 326 -13.33 -1.65 -16.39
CA GLY A 326 -12.11 -0.87 -16.50
C GLY A 326 -10.93 -1.67 -17.03
N ARG A 327 -9.87 -0.95 -17.38
CA ARG A 327 -8.59 -1.56 -17.78
C ARG A 327 -7.58 -1.40 -16.66
N TRP A 328 -6.86 -2.47 -16.38
CA TRP A 328 -5.72 -2.51 -15.49
C TRP A 328 -4.52 -3.17 -16.19
N TRP A 329 -3.39 -3.34 -15.52
CA TRP A 329 -2.16 -3.81 -16.18
C TRP A 329 -2.22 -5.26 -16.68
N MET A 330 -3.15 -6.09 -16.18
CA MET A 330 -3.35 -7.50 -16.61
C MET A 330 -4.65 -7.73 -17.39
N GLY A 331 -5.28 -6.70 -17.92
CA GLY A 331 -6.45 -6.88 -18.78
C GLY A 331 -7.59 -5.91 -18.55
N THR A 332 -8.80 -6.38 -18.86
CA THR A 332 -10.06 -5.66 -18.61
C THR A 332 -10.97 -6.48 -17.72
N GLY A 333 -11.68 -5.83 -16.82
CA GLY A 333 -12.60 -6.50 -15.92
C GLY A 333 -13.36 -5.52 -15.04
N SER A 334 -13.94 -6.03 -13.97
CA SER A 334 -14.69 -5.23 -12.99
C SER A 334 -14.08 -5.33 -11.60
N ILE A 335 -14.16 -4.23 -10.87
CA ILE A 335 -13.68 -4.13 -9.48
C ILE A 335 -14.81 -4.60 -8.55
N VAL A 336 -14.48 -5.47 -7.60
CA VAL A 336 -15.43 -5.91 -6.57
C VAL A 336 -15.80 -4.74 -5.65
N ASP A 337 -17.09 -4.53 -5.38
CA ASP A 337 -17.55 -3.47 -4.49
C ASP A 337 -17.50 -3.91 -3.03
N PHE A 338 -16.37 -3.68 -2.37
CA PHE A 338 -16.20 -4.01 -0.94
C PHE A 338 -16.97 -3.09 0.02
N THR A 339 -17.73 -2.11 -0.45
CA THR A 339 -18.72 -1.39 0.38
C THR A 339 -20.00 -2.22 0.55
N SER A 340 -20.29 -3.14 -0.38
CA SER A 340 -21.39 -4.10 -0.32
C SER A 340 -21.10 -5.25 0.64
N ALA A 341 -21.99 -5.50 1.58
CA ALA A 341 -21.90 -6.67 2.46
C ALA A 341 -22.01 -7.99 1.65
N ALA A 342 -22.90 -8.04 0.66
CA ALA A 342 -23.06 -9.20 -0.20
C ALA A 342 -21.82 -9.51 -1.04
N ALA A 343 -21.16 -8.47 -1.58
CA ALA A 343 -19.93 -8.65 -2.34
C ALA A 343 -18.76 -9.13 -1.42
N ARG A 344 -18.68 -8.62 -0.18
CA ARG A 344 -17.72 -9.14 0.81
C ARG A 344 -17.97 -10.60 1.16
N ASP A 345 -19.24 -11.01 1.30
CA ASP A 345 -19.59 -12.40 1.58
C ASP A 345 -19.26 -13.32 0.40
N TRP A 346 -19.55 -12.87 -0.82
CA TRP A 346 -19.17 -13.58 -2.04
C TRP A 346 -17.66 -13.77 -2.15
N TRP A 347 -16.85 -12.71 -1.95
CA TRP A 347 -15.38 -12.78 -1.95
C TRP A 347 -14.84 -13.78 -0.92
N ARG A 348 -15.43 -13.79 0.27
CA ARG A 348 -15.10 -14.78 1.31
C ARG A 348 -15.48 -16.20 0.92
N GLY A 349 -16.59 -16.36 0.21
CA GLY A 349 -17.01 -17.65 -0.33
C GLY A 349 -16.03 -18.20 -1.37
N LEU A 350 -15.61 -17.35 -2.31
CA LEU A 350 -14.63 -17.72 -3.36
C LEU A 350 -13.29 -18.16 -2.77
N SER A 351 -12.76 -17.40 -1.83
CA SER A 351 -11.42 -17.63 -1.25
C SER A 351 -11.36 -18.82 -0.29
N ARG A 352 -12.49 -19.25 0.25
CA ARG A 352 -12.57 -20.28 1.29
C ARG A 352 -11.89 -21.58 0.91
N ASN A 353 -12.12 -22.08 -0.31
CA ASN A 353 -11.56 -23.35 -0.76
C ASN A 353 -10.02 -23.34 -0.77
N VAL A 354 -9.42 -22.21 -1.16
CA VAL A 354 -7.97 -22.03 -1.17
C VAL A 354 -7.42 -22.02 0.26
N PHE A 355 -8.10 -21.35 1.17
CA PHE A 355 -7.68 -21.32 2.58
C PHE A 355 -7.86 -22.67 3.28
N GLU A 356 -8.90 -23.44 2.94
CA GLU A 356 -9.12 -24.80 3.45
C GLU A 356 -8.05 -25.81 2.96
N LEU A 357 -7.38 -25.53 1.81
CA LEU A 357 -6.19 -26.29 1.40
C LEU A 357 -5.00 -26.07 2.34
N GLY A 358 -4.99 -24.99 3.12
CA GLY A 358 -3.92 -24.65 4.04
C GLY A 358 -3.10 -23.41 3.65
N VAL A 359 -3.55 -22.61 2.67
CA VAL A 359 -2.98 -21.30 2.36
C VAL A 359 -3.25 -20.35 3.53
N GLU A 360 -2.19 -19.82 4.15
CA GLU A 360 -2.28 -19.03 5.39
C GLU A 360 -2.01 -17.53 5.17
N GLY A 361 -1.71 -17.11 3.94
CA GLY A 361 -1.50 -15.71 3.63
C GLY A 361 -1.97 -15.30 2.24
N VAL A 362 -2.16 -13.99 2.07
CA VAL A 362 -2.55 -13.37 0.80
C VAL A 362 -1.67 -12.15 0.54
N LYS A 363 -1.00 -12.09 -0.61
CA LYS A 363 -0.42 -10.88 -1.17
C LYS A 363 -1.53 -10.14 -1.91
N ALA A 364 -2.12 -9.15 -1.24
CA ALA A 364 -3.21 -8.34 -1.78
C ALA A 364 -2.63 -7.15 -2.56
N ASP A 365 -2.47 -7.34 -3.85
CA ASP A 365 -1.93 -6.34 -4.76
C ASP A 365 -3.01 -5.37 -5.24
N ASP A 366 -2.60 -4.25 -5.85
CA ASP A 366 -3.48 -3.16 -6.26
C ASP A 366 -4.32 -2.57 -5.10
N GLY A 367 -5.50 -2.03 -5.42
CA GLY A 367 -6.39 -1.40 -4.44
C GLY A 367 -6.07 0.07 -4.17
N GLU A 368 -5.14 0.66 -4.92
CA GLU A 368 -4.87 2.08 -4.90
C GLU A 368 -6.01 2.88 -5.53
N GLY A 369 -6.24 4.07 -4.99
CA GLY A 369 -7.36 4.92 -5.39
C GLY A 369 -7.36 5.41 -6.84
N TYR A 370 -6.21 5.38 -7.52
CA TYR A 370 -6.12 5.81 -8.92
C TYR A 370 -6.77 4.82 -9.92
N TYR A 371 -6.98 3.57 -9.55
CA TYR A 371 -7.75 2.62 -10.37
C TYR A 371 -9.25 2.85 -10.27
N PHE A 372 -9.68 3.63 -9.29
CA PHE A 372 -11.09 3.78 -8.98
C PHE A 372 -11.71 4.89 -9.84
N PRO A 373 -12.76 4.62 -10.62
CA PRO A 373 -13.38 5.65 -11.45
C PRO A 373 -14.05 6.71 -10.58
N PRO A 374 -13.81 8.01 -10.85
CA PRO A 374 -14.31 9.09 -10.00
C PRO A 374 -15.84 9.16 -9.93
N ASP A 375 -16.52 8.78 -11.01
CA ASP A 375 -17.97 8.80 -11.18
C ASP A 375 -18.66 7.47 -10.88
N ALA A 376 -17.90 6.44 -10.50
CA ALA A 376 -18.47 5.15 -10.11
C ALA A 376 -19.43 5.28 -8.94
N GLU A 377 -20.46 4.45 -8.94
CA GLU A 377 -21.43 4.34 -7.87
C GLU A 377 -21.16 3.09 -7.03
N LEU A 378 -21.06 3.29 -5.72
CA LEU A 378 -20.85 2.23 -4.74
C LEU A 378 -22.14 1.85 -4.04
N ALA A 379 -22.17 0.65 -3.49
CA ALA A 379 -23.37 0.12 -2.81
C ALA A 379 -23.76 0.91 -1.55
N ASP A 380 -22.82 1.62 -0.91
CA ASP A 380 -23.08 2.49 0.24
C ASP A 380 -23.57 3.90 -0.15
N GLY A 381 -23.80 4.15 -1.43
CA GLY A 381 -24.30 5.43 -1.97
C GLY A 381 -23.24 6.49 -2.22
N ARG A 382 -21.97 6.21 -1.92
CA ARG A 382 -20.87 7.13 -2.26
C ARG A 382 -20.49 7.02 -3.73
N ARG A 383 -19.90 8.10 -4.26
CA ARG A 383 -19.25 8.09 -5.56
C ARG A 383 -17.77 7.73 -5.41
N GLY A 384 -17.15 7.27 -6.49
CA GLY A 384 -15.74 6.88 -6.51
C GLY A 384 -14.80 7.98 -6.01
N VAL A 385 -15.07 9.25 -6.37
CA VAL A 385 -14.33 10.41 -5.88
C VAL A 385 -14.34 10.56 -4.34
N GLN A 386 -15.28 9.93 -3.64
CA GLN A 386 -15.42 10.02 -2.18
C GLN A 386 -14.83 8.82 -1.45
N ALA A 387 -14.51 7.73 -2.14
CA ALA A 387 -14.16 6.46 -1.49
C ALA A 387 -12.88 5.80 -2.03
N ALA A 388 -12.28 6.35 -3.09
CA ALA A 388 -11.21 5.70 -3.86
C ALA A 388 -10.05 5.17 -3.00
N TRP A 389 -9.59 5.93 -1.99
CA TRP A 389 -8.46 5.53 -1.15
C TRP A 389 -8.86 4.64 0.03
N GLU A 390 -10.09 4.73 0.51
CA GLU A 390 -10.60 3.80 1.51
C GLU A 390 -10.83 2.39 0.94
N TYR A 391 -11.05 2.29 -0.34
CA TYR A 391 -11.32 1.05 -1.04
C TYR A 391 -10.27 -0.03 -0.77
N GLY A 392 -8.98 0.30 -0.88
CA GLY A 392 -7.90 -0.64 -0.58
C GLY A 392 -7.94 -1.18 0.86
N ARG A 393 -8.38 -0.36 1.83
CA ARG A 393 -8.59 -0.81 3.21
C ARG A 393 -9.71 -1.84 3.31
N LEU A 394 -10.86 -1.57 2.70
CA LEU A 394 -12.01 -2.48 2.71
C LEU A 394 -11.70 -3.82 2.04
N TYR A 395 -10.96 -3.79 0.93
CA TYR A 395 -10.48 -4.98 0.23
C TYR A 395 -9.59 -5.84 1.15
N ARG A 396 -8.57 -5.26 1.76
CA ARG A 396 -7.64 -5.97 2.65
C ARG A 396 -8.33 -6.48 3.92
N GLU A 397 -9.19 -5.69 4.56
CA GLU A 397 -9.96 -6.11 5.73
C GLU A 397 -10.89 -7.29 5.40
N THR A 398 -11.53 -7.26 4.24
CA THR A 398 -12.41 -8.36 3.79
C THR A 398 -11.61 -9.64 3.60
N THR A 399 -10.45 -9.55 2.95
CA THR A 399 -9.55 -10.69 2.72
C THR A 399 -8.96 -11.23 4.04
N GLN A 400 -8.57 -10.35 4.97
CA GLN A 400 -8.09 -10.74 6.29
C GLN A 400 -9.17 -11.51 7.09
N ARG A 401 -10.40 -11.00 7.09
CA ARG A 401 -11.53 -11.68 7.75
C ARG A 401 -11.86 -13.03 7.11
N ALA A 402 -11.66 -13.16 5.79
CA ALA A 402 -11.83 -14.44 5.10
C ALA A 402 -10.80 -15.48 5.55
N LEU A 403 -9.51 -15.09 5.66
CA LEU A 403 -8.44 -15.92 6.22
C LEU A 403 -8.74 -16.33 7.68
N GLU A 404 -9.14 -15.37 8.51
CA GLU A 404 -9.41 -15.61 9.93
C GLU A 404 -10.63 -16.50 10.15
N ALA A 405 -11.60 -16.46 9.26
CA ALA A 405 -12.77 -17.36 9.32
C ALA A 405 -12.39 -18.83 9.16
N VAL A 406 -11.29 -19.14 8.47
CA VAL A 406 -10.79 -20.51 8.27
C VAL A 406 -9.72 -20.88 9.30
N HIS A 407 -8.76 -20.00 9.53
CA HIS A 407 -7.56 -20.34 10.34
C HIS A 407 -7.67 -19.88 11.80
N GLY A 408 -8.62 -18.99 12.11
CA GLY A 408 -8.76 -18.34 13.41
C GLY A 408 -8.11 -16.95 13.45
N GLU A 409 -8.58 -16.11 14.34
CA GLU A 409 -8.14 -14.73 14.53
C GLU A 409 -6.62 -14.64 14.76
N GLY A 410 -5.96 -13.71 14.06
CA GLY A 410 -4.54 -13.43 14.15
C GLY A 410 -3.61 -14.55 13.62
N ARG A 411 -4.13 -15.54 12.87
CA ARG A 411 -3.32 -16.63 12.34
C ARG A 411 -2.94 -16.47 10.87
N GLY A 412 -3.76 -15.81 10.08
CA GLY A 412 -3.49 -15.51 8.68
C GLY A 412 -2.89 -14.11 8.49
N VAL A 413 -2.24 -13.89 7.36
CA VAL A 413 -1.59 -12.61 7.03
C VAL A 413 -2.05 -12.10 5.68
N VAL A 414 -2.58 -10.88 5.64
CA VAL A 414 -2.72 -10.12 4.40
C VAL A 414 -1.53 -9.19 4.26
N PHE A 415 -0.84 -9.29 3.14
CA PHE A 415 0.36 -8.55 2.78
C PHE A 415 0.04 -7.66 1.58
N GLY A 416 -0.09 -6.36 1.77
CA GLY A 416 -0.63 -5.45 0.76
C GLY A 416 0.34 -4.38 0.30
N ARG A 417 0.07 -3.80 -0.88
CA ARG A 417 0.84 -2.70 -1.47
C ARG A 417 0.22 -1.35 -1.16
N SER A 418 -1.07 -1.21 -1.41
CA SER A 418 -1.79 0.04 -1.18
C SER A 418 -1.89 0.38 0.30
N GLY A 419 -1.90 1.66 0.62
CA GLY A 419 -2.09 2.15 1.98
C GLY A 419 -2.80 3.50 2.02
N TRP A 420 -3.61 3.68 3.05
CA TRP A 420 -4.27 4.92 3.42
C TRP A 420 -4.50 4.95 4.93
N THR A 421 -5.11 6.02 5.45
CA THR A 421 -5.47 6.12 6.86
C THR A 421 -6.30 4.92 7.33
N GLY A 422 -5.91 4.29 8.43
CA GLY A 422 -6.59 3.13 9.01
C GLY A 422 -6.02 1.78 8.56
N GLN A 423 -5.32 1.72 7.45
CA GLN A 423 -4.82 0.46 6.90
C GLN A 423 -3.65 -0.14 7.68
N GLN A 424 -2.97 0.66 8.48
CA GLN A 424 -1.93 0.19 9.43
C GLN A 424 -2.46 -0.84 10.44
N ALA A 425 -3.78 -0.90 10.65
CA ALA A 425 -4.44 -1.86 11.53
C ALA A 425 -4.64 -3.25 10.89
N THR A 426 -4.39 -3.40 9.58
CA THR A 426 -4.66 -4.65 8.86
C THR A 426 -3.43 -5.16 8.12
N GLY A 427 -2.90 -6.30 8.57
CA GLY A 427 -1.84 -7.03 7.86
C GLY A 427 -0.50 -6.31 7.82
N MET A 428 0.24 -6.59 6.73
CA MET A 428 1.56 -6.06 6.46
C MET A 428 1.55 -5.21 5.18
N LEU A 429 2.57 -4.38 4.99
CA LEU A 429 2.74 -3.53 3.82
C LEU A 429 4.14 -3.73 3.24
N TRP A 430 4.27 -3.92 1.92
CA TRP A 430 5.57 -3.83 1.26
C TRP A 430 5.76 -2.50 0.54
N GLY A 431 7.02 -2.15 0.30
CA GLY A 431 7.40 -0.87 -0.26
C GLY A 431 7.08 -0.66 -1.74
N GLY A 432 6.42 -1.62 -2.41
CA GLY A 432 6.10 -1.56 -3.85
C GLY A 432 7.27 -1.99 -4.75
N ASP A 433 7.18 -1.66 -6.03
CA ASP A 433 8.06 -2.15 -7.10
C ASP A 433 9.29 -1.27 -7.27
N GLN A 434 10.41 -1.61 -6.64
CA GLN A 434 11.67 -0.87 -6.75
C GLN A 434 12.50 -1.30 -7.96
N ALA A 435 13.26 -0.37 -8.54
CA ALA A 435 14.36 -0.73 -9.43
C ALA A 435 15.52 -1.35 -8.64
N SER A 436 16.29 -2.23 -9.29
CA SER A 436 17.50 -2.84 -8.72
C SER A 436 18.70 -1.92 -8.87
N ASP A 437 18.74 -0.88 -8.04
CA ASP A 437 19.86 0.05 -7.95
C ASP A 437 20.01 0.68 -6.55
N PHE A 438 21.15 1.29 -6.28
CA PHE A 438 21.45 1.89 -4.97
C PHE A 438 20.62 3.13 -4.65
N TRP A 439 20.17 3.87 -5.67
CA TRP A 439 19.28 5.00 -5.45
C TRP A 439 17.92 4.52 -4.89
N SER A 440 17.35 3.48 -5.53
CA SER A 440 16.08 2.88 -5.10
C SER A 440 16.17 2.26 -3.71
N LEU A 441 17.29 1.60 -3.39
CA LEU A 441 17.55 1.08 -2.04
C LEU A 441 17.54 2.22 -0.99
N ARG A 442 18.18 3.34 -1.29
CA ARG A 442 18.20 4.51 -0.41
C ARG A 442 16.83 5.18 -0.28
N ALA A 443 16.12 5.35 -1.40
CA ALA A 443 14.77 5.92 -1.44
C ALA A 443 13.77 5.04 -0.68
N LEU A 444 13.90 3.71 -0.80
CA LEU A 444 13.11 2.76 -0.04
C LEU A 444 13.30 2.92 1.47
N LEU A 445 14.53 3.01 1.95
CA LEU A 445 14.78 3.22 3.39
C LEU A 445 14.07 4.48 3.90
N THR A 446 14.15 5.58 3.14
CA THR A 446 13.42 6.82 3.46
C THR A 446 11.90 6.58 3.49
N SER A 447 11.38 5.86 2.49
CA SER A 447 9.95 5.52 2.40
C SER A 447 9.48 4.68 3.59
N LEU A 448 10.23 3.66 3.98
CA LEU A 448 9.91 2.84 5.15
C LEU A 448 9.88 3.69 6.44
N LEU A 449 10.82 4.62 6.60
CA LEU A 449 10.87 5.50 7.77
C LEU A 449 9.74 6.53 7.79
N THR A 450 9.39 7.15 6.65
CA THR A 450 8.25 8.08 6.58
C THR A 450 6.93 7.33 6.80
N CYS A 451 6.80 6.11 6.26
CA CYS A 451 5.65 5.24 6.48
C CYS A 451 5.53 4.85 7.96
N ALA A 452 6.64 4.49 8.62
CA ALA A 452 6.68 4.23 10.06
C ALA A 452 6.26 5.46 10.89
N ALA A 453 6.64 6.68 10.47
CA ALA A 453 6.22 7.92 11.10
C ALA A 453 4.71 8.19 10.94
N THR A 454 4.02 7.47 10.08
CA THR A 454 2.55 7.49 9.92
C THR A 454 1.83 6.32 10.60
N GLY A 455 2.57 5.50 11.37
CA GLY A 455 2.01 4.42 12.18
C GLY A 455 2.01 3.04 11.54
N PHE A 456 2.49 2.88 10.30
CA PHE A 456 2.71 1.55 9.75
C PHE A 456 3.90 0.89 10.46
N SER A 457 3.65 -0.25 11.06
CA SER A 457 4.64 -0.98 11.86
C SER A 457 5.12 -2.25 11.16
N ASN A 458 4.21 -2.96 10.50
CA ASN A 458 4.50 -4.22 9.81
C ASN A 458 4.90 -3.92 8.37
N LEU A 459 6.18 -3.61 8.17
CA LEU A 459 6.73 -3.17 6.88
C LEU A 459 7.63 -4.23 6.28
N SER A 460 7.67 -4.29 4.96
CA SER A 460 8.54 -5.13 4.15
C SER A 460 8.97 -4.45 2.85
N HIS A 461 9.81 -5.13 2.11
CA HIS A 461 10.26 -4.74 0.78
C HIS A 461 10.88 -5.93 0.04
N ASP A 462 11.07 -5.78 -1.26
CA ASP A 462 11.66 -6.79 -2.12
C ASP A 462 13.19 -6.69 -2.07
N VAL A 463 13.86 -7.66 -1.44
CA VAL A 463 15.32 -7.70 -1.33
C VAL A 463 15.95 -7.86 -2.72
N GLY A 464 16.80 -6.91 -3.08
CA GLY A 464 17.43 -6.82 -4.39
C GLY A 464 16.68 -5.93 -5.40
N GLY A 465 15.49 -5.44 -5.04
CA GLY A 465 14.55 -4.70 -5.90
C GLY A 465 13.70 -5.63 -6.77
N TYR A 466 12.55 -5.13 -7.22
CA TYR A 466 11.59 -5.92 -7.99
C TYR A 466 11.79 -5.82 -9.52
N LEU A 467 11.88 -4.59 -10.05
CA LEU A 467 11.81 -4.36 -11.50
C LEU A 467 13.01 -4.88 -12.28
N GLY A 468 14.19 -4.97 -11.67
CA GLY A 468 15.44 -5.23 -12.39
C GLY A 468 15.81 -4.07 -13.31
N ARG A 469 16.97 -4.16 -13.95
CA ARG A 469 17.34 -3.29 -15.08
C ARG A 469 16.87 -3.88 -16.40
N ARG A 470 16.88 -5.22 -16.53
CA ARG A 470 16.39 -5.98 -17.69
C ARG A 470 15.83 -7.31 -17.21
N LEU A 471 14.77 -7.80 -17.84
CA LEU A 471 14.02 -9.01 -17.47
C LEU A 471 14.86 -10.31 -17.37
N ALA A 472 16.06 -10.35 -17.86
CA ALA A 472 16.93 -11.54 -17.85
C ALA A 472 18.20 -11.37 -17.02
N GLU A 473 18.40 -10.24 -16.36
CA GLU A 473 19.62 -9.97 -15.60
C GLU A 473 19.48 -10.39 -14.15
N ARG A 474 20.58 -10.85 -13.60
CA ARG A 474 20.78 -11.16 -12.20
C ARG A 474 20.96 -9.85 -11.41
N CYS A 475 20.46 -9.76 -10.20
CA CYS A 475 20.81 -8.67 -9.31
C CYS A 475 22.32 -8.59 -9.10
N GLU A 476 22.90 -7.40 -9.10
CA GLU A 476 24.31 -7.24 -8.82
C GLU A 476 24.64 -7.75 -7.39
N PRO A 477 25.71 -8.53 -7.20
CA PRO A 477 26.01 -9.16 -5.91
C PRO A 477 26.10 -8.19 -4.74
N GLU A 478 26.81 -7.06 -4.89
CA GLU A 478 26.93 -6.07 -3.81
C GLU A 478 25.58 -5.44 -3.47
N LEU A 479 24.77 -5.11 -4.48
CA LEU A 479 23.43 -4.55 -4.26
C LEU A 479 22.53 -5.55 -3.53
N LEU A 480 22.53 -6.81 -3.96
CA LEU A 480 21.77 -7.88 -3.31
C LEU A 480 22.13 -7.98 -1.82
N LEU A 481 23.44 -8.02 -1.51
CA LEU A 481 23.94 -8.15 -0.15
C LEU A 481 23.60 -6.91 0.70
N ARG A 482 23.75 -5.68 0.16
CA ARG A 482 23.36 -4.46 0.90
C ARG A 482 21.86 -4.41 1.16
N TRP A 483 21.07 -4.87 0.20
CA TRP A 483 19.63 -4.94 0.36
C TRP A 483 19.21 -6.03 1.37
N ALA A 484 19.89 -7.19 1.34
CA ALA A 484 19.70 -8.25 2.34
C ALA A 484 20.05 -7.78 3.76
N GLN A 485 21.12 -6.99 3.92
CA GLN A 485 21.49 -6.37 5.20
C GLN A 485 20.40 -5.41 5.72
N LEU A 486 19.77 -4.61 4.83
CA LEU A 486 18.60 -3.83 5.20
C LEU A 486 17.43 -4.75 5.59
N GLY A 487 17.15 -5.76 4.76
CA GLY A 487 16.07 -6.74 4.99
C GLY A 487 16.19 -7.45 6.33
N ALA A 488 17.41 -7.79 6.75
CA ALA A 488 17.66 -8.41 8.05
C ALA A 488 17.22 -7.56 9.24
N LEU A 489 17.07 -6.25 9.07
CA LEU A 489 16.68 -5.28 10.10
C LEU A 489 15.25 -4.75 9.92
N THR A 490 14.50 -5.23 8.93
CA THR A 490 13.09 -4.88 8.71
C THR A 490 12.15 -5.92 9.33
N PRO A 491 10.88 -5.58 9.57
CA PRO A 491 9.94 -6.52 10.20
C PRO A 491 9.75 -7.83 9.47
N LEU A 492 9.71 -7.82 8.15
CA LEU A 492 9.66 -8.99 7.27
C LEU A 492 10.77 -8.87 6.23
N MET A 493 11.59 -9.91 6.08
CA MET A 493 12.59 -10.02 5.04
C MET A 493 12.06 -10.86 3.88
N GLN A 494 11.85 -10.26 2.69
CA GLN A 494 11.31 -10.95 1.52
C GLN A 494 12.28 -10.92 0.35
N ALA A 495 12.61 -12.09 -0.22
CA ALA A 495 13.28 -12.21 -1.52
C ALA A 495 12.22 -12.28 -2.62
N HIS A 496 12.12 -11.25 -3.47
CA HIS A 496 11.15 -11.17 -4.56
C HIS A 496 11.68 -10.28 -5.69
N GLY A 497 11.42 -10.67 -6.95
CA GLY A 497 11.77 -9.86 -8.12
C GLY A 497 11.50 -10.56 -9.44
N ARG A 498 11.56 -9.78 -10.53
CA ARG A 498 11.35 -10.20 -11.93
C ARG A 498 12.56 -10.87 -12.57
N PHE A 499 13.64 -11.06 -11.84
CA PHE A 499 14.90 -11.55 -12.32
C PHE A 499 15.55 -12.46 -11.28
N GLN A 500 16.63 -13.15 -11.65
CA GLN A 500 17.24 -14.14 -10.78
C GLN A 500 17.86 -13.48 -9.53
N GLN A 501 17.40 -13.87 -8.37
CA GLN A 501 17.83 -13.38 -7.06
C GLN A 501 18.13 -14.52 -6.07
N GLU A 502 17.99 -15.77 -6.49
CA GLU A 502 18.25 -16.94 -5.67
C GLU A 502 19.72 -16.99 -5.28
N ALA A 503 20.01 -16.87 -3.96
CA ALA A 503 21.38 -16.72 -3.47
C ALA A 503 22.30 -17.89 -3.85
N TRP A 504 21.76 -19.10 -3.96
CA TRP A 504 22.54 -20.29 -4.41
C TRP A 504 22.91 -20.30 -5.87
N THR A 505 22.45 -19.38 -6.67
CA THR A 505 22.86 -19.22 -8.07
C THR A 505 24.08 -18.31 -8.25
N TYR A 506 24.51 -17.65 -7.19
CA TYR A 506 25.72 -16.84 -7.13
C TYR A 506 26.93 -17.70 -6.71
N ASP A 507 28.10 -17.06 -6.61
CA ASP A 507 29.26 -17.74 -6.04
C ASP A 507 29.10 -18.06 -4.55
N GLY A 508 29.97 -18.92 -4.02
CA GLY A 508 29.87 -19.39 -2.64
C GLY A 508 29.99 -18.27 -1.60
N GLN A 509 30.77 -17.23 -1.87
CA GLN A 509 30.94 -16.11 -0.93
C GLN A 509 29.66 -15.27 -0.85
N VAL A 510 29.00 -15.00 -1.98
CA VAL A 510 27.71 -14.27 -2.00
C VAL A 510 26.62 -15.07 -1.27
N LEU A 511 26.58 -16.38 -1.49
CA LEU A 511 25.66 -17.26 -0.76
C LEU A 511 25.91 -17.22 0.76
N ASP A 512 27.17 -17.29 1.18
CA ASP A 512 27.53 -17.26 2.60
C ASP A 512 27.16 -15.92 3.25
N ASP A 513 27.48 -14.79 2.62
CA ASP A 513 27.18 -13.45 3.11
C ASP A 513 25.64 -13.21 3.14
N TYR A 514 24.90 -13.70 2.15
CA TYR A 514 23.45 -13.65 2.13
C TYR A 514 22.84 -14.48 3.28
N ARG A 515 23.38 -15.71 3.48
CA ARG A 515 22.97 -16.59 4.57
C ARG A 515 23.20 -15.92 5.94
N GLU A 516 24.32 -15.23 6.12
CA GLU A 516 24.57 -14.48 7.36
C GLU A 516 23.51 -13.41 7.62
N ALA A 517 23.06 -12.69 6.58
CA ALA A 517 21.98 -11.71 6.71
C ALA A 517 20.65 -12.37 7.07
N VAL A 518 20.28 -13.49 6.44
CA VAL A 518 19.06 -14.24 6.77
C VAL A 518 19.13 -14.79 8.19
N LEU A 519 20.25 -15.38 8.60
CA LEU A 519 20.45 -15.88 9.98
C LEU A 519 20.44 -14.75 11.02
N LEU A 520 20.90 -13.56 10.65
CA LEU A 520 20.75 -12.38 11.51
C LEU A 520 19.27 -12.04 11.70
N HIS A 521 18.49 -12.03 10.60
CA HIS A 521 17.05 -11.77 10.65
C HIS A 521 16.36 -12.76 11.58
N GLU A 522 16.59 -14.07 11.41
CA GLU A 522 16.06 -15.13 12.26
C GLU A 522 16.36 -14.91 13.76
N ARG A 523 17.61 -14.54 14.09
CA ARG A 523 17.98 -14.23 15.47
C ARG A 523 17.24 -13.00 16.02
N LEU A 524 16.81 -12.08 15.13
CA LEU A 524 16.09 -10.87 15.50
C LEU A 524 14.57 -11.07 15.59
N VAL A 525 13.99 -12.16 15.06
CA VAL A 525 12.53 -12.43 15.10
C VAL A 525 11.95 -12.26 16.52
N PRO A 526 12.53 -12.80 17.60
CA PRO A 526 11.99 -12.59 18.95
C PRO A 526 11.98 -11.12 19.37
N TYR A 527 13.01 -10.33 18.99
CA TYR A 527 13.08 -8.90 19.24
C TYR A 527 12.02 -8.14 18.42
N ILE A 528 11.89 -8.47 17.12
CA ILE A 528 10.91 -7.87 16.20
C ILE A 528 9.48 -8.12 16.72
N ARG A 529 9.18 -9.33 17.18
CA ARG A 529 7.87 -9.66 17.79
C ARG A 529 7.59 -8.88 19.08
N ALA A 530 8.59 -8.71 19.93
CA ALA A 530 8.44 -7.90 21.14
C ALA A 530 8.20 -6.41 20.79
N ALA A 531 8.87 -5.92 19.75
CA ALA A 531 8.64 -4.57 19.21
C ALA A 531 7.25 -4.44 18.57
N ALA A 532 6.77 -5.47 17.83
CA ALA A 532 5.43 -5.53 17.24
C ALA A 532 4.34 -5.52 18.33
N ALA A 533 4.51 -6.31 19.40
CA ALA A 533 3.62 -6.29 20.55
C ALA A 533 3.61 -4.91 21.25
N THR A 534 4.73 -4.21 21.25
CA THR A 534 4.80 -2.83 21.73
C THR A 534 4.07 -1.88 20.79
N ALA A 535 4.23 -2.01 19.48
CA ALA A 535 3.53 -1.21 18.48
C ALA A 535 2.00 -1.36 18.59
N ALA A 536 1.50 -2.58 18.72
CA ALA A 536 0.08 -2.87 18.90
C ALA A 536 -0.53 -2.19 20.16
N ARG A 537 0.24 -2.03 21.24
CA ARG A 537 -0.22 -1.39 22.48
C ARG A 537 -0.01 0.12 22.53
N SER A 538 1.10 0.60 21.96
CA SER A 538 1.55 1.98 22.14
C SER A 538 1.53 2.83 20.88
N GLY A 539 1.42 2.23 19.70
CA GLY A 539 1.57 2.89 18.41
C GLY A 539 3.02 3.18 18.01
N LEU A 540 4.01 2.82 18.85
CA LEU A 540 5.42 3.03 18.52
C LEU A 540 5.88 1.93 17.54
N PRO A 541 6.22 2.25 16.26
CA PRO A 541 6.45 1.26 15.23
C PRO A 541 7.70 0.40 15.51
N ILE A 542 7.82 -0.75 14.83
CA ILE A 542 8.99 -1.65 14.90
C ILE A 542 10.22 -0.91 14.37
N MET A 543 10.17 -0.40 13.14
CA MET A 543 11.17 0.53 12.59
C MET A 543 10.88 1.92 13.15
N ARG A 544 11.85 2.53 13.84
CA ARG A 544 11.62 3.79 14.57
C ARG A 544 12.46 4.91 14.01
N PRO A 545 11.87 5.87 13.29
CA PRO A 545 12.57 7.13 13.03
C PRO A 545 13.03 7.78 14.36
N LEU A 546 14.25 8.30 14.41
CA LEU A 546 14.83 8.87 15.64
C LEU A 546 13.93 9.94 16.26
N CYS A 547 13.25 10.76 15.45
CA CYS A 547 12.33 11.79 15.94
C CYS A 547 11.16 11.26 16.79
N LEU A 548 10.85 9.95 16.76
CA LEU A 548 9.83 9.36 17.62
C LEU A 548 10.36 8.95 19.00
N VAL A 549 11.66 8.76 19.16
CA VAL A 549 12.29 8.22 20.39
C VAL A 549 13.28 9.18 21.02
N ASP A 550 13.85 10.08 20.23
CA ASP A 550 14.78 11.14 20.67
C ASP A 550 14.42 12.43 19.90
N PRO A 551 13.34 13.13 20.32
CA PRO A 551 12.78 14.28 19.62
C PRO A 551 13.58 15.57 19.75
#